data_27dd92a6e8926c334c7239a2be527b3e
#
_entry.id   27dd92a6e8926c334c7239a2be527b3e
#
_cell.length_a   1.000
_cell.length_b   1.000
_cell.length_c   1.000
_cell.angle_alpha   90.00
_cell.angle_beta   90.00
_cell.angle_gamma   90.00
#
_symmetry.space_group_name_H-M   'P 1'
#
loop_
_entity.id
_entity.type
_entity.pdbx_description
1 polymer ?
#
loop_
_entity_poly.entity_id
_entity_poly.type
_entity_poly.pdbx_seq_one_letter_code
_entity_poly.pdbx_strand_id
1 'polypeptide(L)'
;MNEAILHLVAGVVLAWFGGELFVRGGVGLAAWARWPTAVIGVTVAAFGTSAPELMVAIHAAHDGVPQISLGDVLGSNVVNVSLVLGLVLSFSGMKAEDSGVLRDWFVSLLVPGIVYALLLDGWFSRSDAMIMMGIFFVWLLVVISHARAHAATRAASVENVPVARMVGFSLMGLLLLIGAAQFVVHGGRAVALTLNWSPFIVGAVIVAVATS
;
A
#
# COMPACT_ATOMS: atom_id res chain seq x y z
N MET A 1 -4.49 -21.64 17.19
CA MET A 1 -4.42 -21.72 15.71
C MET A 1 -5.73 -21.25 15.07
N ASN A 2 -6.89 -21.84 15.37
CA ASN A 2 -8.16 -21.49 14.72
C ASN A 2 -8.54 -20.01 14.91
N GLU A 3 -8.39 -19.44 16.09
CA GLU A 3 -8.64 -18.01 16.34
C GLU A 3 -7.70 -17.09 15.57
N ALA A 4 -6.43 -17.46 15.48
CA ALA A 4 -5.46 -16.66 14.71
C ALA A 4 -5.81 -16.62 13.22
N ILE A 5 -6.21 -17.77 12.65
CA ILE A 5 -6.66 -17.86 11.26
C ILE A 5 -7.95 -17.04 11.06
N LEU A 6 -8.90 -17.14 12.00
CA LEU A 6 -10.14 -16.36 11.94
C LEU A 6 -9.86 -14.85 11.94
N HIS A 7 -8.95 -14.38 12.79
CA HIS A 7 -8.53 -12.97 12.79
C HIS A 7 -7.90 -12.57 11.46
N LEU A 8 -6.99 -13.37 10.90
CA LEU A 8 -6.38 -13.07 9.60
C LEU A 8 -7.43 -13.00 8.49
N VAL A 9 -8.33 -13.99 8.40
CA VAL A 9 -9.40 -13.99 7.38
C VAL A 9 -10.33 -12.79 7.56
N ALA A 10 -10.73 -12.46 8.78
CA ALA A 10 -11.55 -11.27 9.04
C ALA A 10 -10.81 -9.99 8.65
N GLY A 11 -9.51 -9.90 8.97
CA GLY A 11 -8.68 -8.78 8.58
C GLY A 11 -8.58 -8.60 7.07
N VAL A 12 -8.34 -9.67 6.31
CA VAL A 12 -8.29 -9.66 4.83
C VAL A 12 -9.62 -9.18 4.24
N VAL A 13 -10.75 -9.73 4.71
CA VAL A 13 -12.08 -9.34 4.22
C VAL A 13 -12.35 -7.86 4.51
N LEU A 14 -12.04 -7.40 5.71
CA LEU A 14 -12.19 -5.99 6.07
C LEU A 14 -11.25 -5.08 5.27
N ALA A 15 -10.00 -5.51 5.03
CA ALA A 15 -9.03 -4.77 4.23
C ALA A 15 -9.53 -4.60 2.79
N TRP A 16 -10.04 -5.67 2.18
CA TRP A 16 -10.57 -5.65 0.83
C TRP A 16 -11.74 -4.67 0.68
N PHE A 17 -12.78 -4.81 1.52
CA PHE A 17 -13.92 -3.89 1.48
C PHE A 17 -13.54 -2.46 1.87
N GLY A 18 -12.69 -2.31 2.88
CA GLY A 18 -12.20 -1.02 3.35
C GLY A 18 -11.39 -0.29 2.28
N GLY A 19 -10.46 -0.99 1.64
CA GLY A 19 -9.65 -0.45 0.55
C GLY A 19 -10.49 -0.02 -0.64
N GLU A 20 -11.42 -0.87 -1.08
CA GLU A 20 -12.32 -0.57 -2.19
C GLU A 20 -13.16 0.69 -1.92
N LEU A 21 -13.77 0.82 -0.74
CA LEU A 21 -14.55 1.99 -0.37
C LEU A 21 -13.67 3.24 -0.25
N PHE A 22 -12.48 3.11 0.34
CA PHE A 22 -11.54 4.22 0.51
C PHE A 22 -11.05 4.76 -0.83
N VAL A 23 -10.68 3.88 -1.76
CA VAL A 23 -10.27 4.26 -3.13
C VAL A 23 -11.43 4.93 -3.88
N ARG A 24 -12.62 4.32 -3.87
CA ARG A 24 -13.80 4.91 -4.54
C ARG A 24 -14.14 6.30 -4.01
N GLY A 25 -14.13 6.46 -2.70
CA GLY A 25 -14.38 7.76 -2.06
C GLY A 25 -13.31 8.79 -2.42
N GLY A 26 -12.03 8.44 -2.26
CA GLY A 26 -10.89 9.32 -2.52
C GLY A 26 -10.78 9.75 -3.99
N VAL A 27 -10.92 8.80 -4.93
CA VAL A 27 -10.92 9.08 -6.36
C VAL A 27 -12.11 9.97 -6.73
N GLY A 28 -13.30 9.69 -6.18
CA GLY A 28 -14.48 10.52 -6.39
C GLY A 28 -14.29 11.96 -5.92
N LEU A 29 -13.72 12.16 -4.72
CA LEU A 29 -13.42 13.50 -4.16
C LEU A 29 -12.39 14.25 -5.01
N ALA A 30 -11.32 13.58 -5.46
CA ALA A 30 -10.31 14.19 -6.31
C ALA A 30 -10.87 14.56 -7.70
N ALA A 31 -11.73 13.73 -8.27
CA ALA A 31 -12.45 14.02 -9.51
C ALA A 31 -13.42 15.20 -9.34
N TRP A 32 -14.16 15.25 -8.24
CA TRP A 32 -15.00 16.41 -7.88
C TRP A 32 -14.18 17.70 -7.75
N ALA A 33 -12.97 17.61 -7.17
CA ALA A 33 -12.03 18.73 -7.09
C ALA A 33 -11.37 19.07 -8.44
N ARG A 34 -11.79 18.41 -9.54
CA ARG A 34 -11.29 18.59 -10.92
C ARG A 34 -9.80 18.32 -11.09
N TRP A 35 -9.26 17.38 -10.32
CA TRP A 35 -7.88 16.95 -10.54
C TRP A 35 -7.74 16.21 -11.88
N PRO A 36 -6.62 16.35 -12.58
CA PRO A 36 -6.37 15.57 -13.80
C PRO A 36 -6.36 14.07 -13.50
N THR A 37 -6.96 13.25 -14.38
CA THR A 37 -7.06 11.78 -14.18
C THR A 37 -5.71 11.13 -13.95
N ALA A 38 -4.66 11.58 -14.67
CA ALA A 38 -3.30 11.08 -14.48
C ALA A 38 -2.76 11.35 -13.06
N VAL A 39 -3.05 12.53 -12.51
CA VAL A 39 -2.64 12.88 -11.13
C VAL A 39 -3.41 12.05 -10.11
N ILE A 40 -4.72 11.85 -10.31
CA ILE A 40 -5.55 11.00 -9.43
C ILE A 40 -4.97 9.58 -9.37
N GLY A 41 -4.62 9.00 -10.53
CA GLY A 41 -4.07 7.64 -10.61
C GLY A 41 -2.76 7.49 -9.84
N VAL A 42 -1.80 8.38 -10.06
CA VAL A 42 -0.46 8.27 -9.43
C VAL A 42 -0.42 8.74 -7.98
N THR A 43 -1.48 9.35 -7.46
CA THR A 43 -1.53 9.82 -6.07
C THR A 43 -2.64 9.14 -5.28
N VAL A 44 -3.89 9.55 -5.49
CA VAL A 44 -5.03 9.11 -4.66
C VAL A 44 -5.28 7.62 -4.81
N ALA A 45 -5.29 7.10 -6.04
CA ALA A 45 -5.53 5.68 -6.27
C ALA A 45 -4.35 4.84 -5.75
N ALA A 46 -3.10 5.22 -6.05
CA ALA A 46 -1.91 4.52 -5.57
C ALA A 46 -1.81 4.53 -4.04
N PHE A 47 -2.07 5.67 -3.39
CA PHE A 47 -2.11 5.76 -1.93
C PHE A 47 -3.25 4.93 -1.34
N GLY A 48 -4.41 4.95 -2.00
CA GLY A 48 -5.58 4.21 -1.53
C GLY A 48 -5.39 2.69 -1.57
N THR A 49 -4.70 2.17 -2.58
CA THR A 49 -4.38 0.73 -2.66
C THR A 49 -3.35 0.31 -1.61
N SER A 50 -2.45 1.19 -1.18
CA SER A 50 -1.49 0.93 -0.09
C SER A 50 -2.00 1.35 1.30
N ALA A 51 -3.26 1.74 1.41
CA ALA A 51 -3.85 2.14 2.70
C ALA A 51 -3.95 0.95 3.70
N PRO A 52 -4.26 -0.30 3.28
CA PRO A 52 -4.22 -1.45 4.18
C PRO A 52 -2.84 -1.64 4.83
N GLU A 53 -1.78 -1.63 4.03
CA GLU A 53 -0.39 -1.77 4.51
C GLU A 53 -0.02 -0.65 5.48
N LEU A 54 -0.41 0.59 5.16
CA LEU A 54 -0.16 1.73 6.04
C LEU A 54 -0.86 1.57 7.40
N MET A 55 -2.11 1.11 7.42
CA MET A 55 -2.84 0.87 8.66
C MET A 55 -2.23 -0.28 9.46
N VAL A 56 -1.80 -1.37 8.80
CA VAL A 56 -1.06 -2.46 9.45
C VAL A 56 0.25 -1.94 10.04
N ALA A 57 1.00 -1.11 9.31
CA ALA A 57 2.26 -0.53 9.77
C ALA A 57 2.08 0.33 11.04
N ILE A 58 1.08 1.20 11.05
CA ILE A 58 0.76 2.05 12.21
C ILE A 58 0.37 1.18 13.41
N HIS A 59 -0.48 0.18 13.21
CA HIS A 59 -0.95 -0.70 14.27
C HIS A 59 0.17 -1.58 14.84
N ALA A 60 0.97 -2.20 13.98
CA ALA A 60 2.12 -3.01 14.38
C ALA A 60 3.15 -2.19 15.17
N ALA A 61 3.40 -0.93 14.78
CA ALA A 61 4.26 -0.04 15.52
C ALA A 61 3.69 0.31 16.90
N HIS A 62 2.38 0.57 17.00
CA HIS A 62 1.69 0.84 18.24
C HIS A 62 1.71 -0.35 19.20
N ASP A 63 1.54 -1.57 18.68
CA ASP A 63 1.52 -2.81 19.45
C ASP A 63 2.92 -3.35 19.80
N GLY A 64 3.98 -2.61 19.45
CA GLY A 64 5.37 -2.96 19.77
C GLY A 64 5.92 -4.14 18.96
N VAL A 65 5.36 -4.40 17.77
CA VAL A 65 5.80 -5.45 16.83
C VAL A 65 6.13 -4.88 15.42
N PRO A 66 6.97 -3.82 15.33
CA PRO A 66 7.26 -3.15 14.07
C PRO A 66 7.90 -4.06 13.00
N GLN A 67 8.43 -5.22 13.41
CA GLN A 67 8.98 -6.22 12.49
C GLN A 67 7.90 -6.80 11.55
N ILE A 68 6.64 -6.87 11.98
CA ILE A 68 5.51 -7.26 11.10
C ILE A 68 5.37 -6.25 9.98
N SER A 69 5.41 -4.95 10.30
CA SER A 69 5.31 -3.89 9.30
C SER A 69 6.47 -3.91 8.30
N LEU A 70 7.71 -4.09 8.78
CA LEU A 70 8.87 -4.19 7.88
C LEU A 70 8.76 -5.40 6.95
N GLY A 71 8.32 -6.54 7.49
CA GLY A 71 8.06 -7.74 6.70
C GLY A 71 6.96 -7.52 5.66
N ASP A 72 5.83 -6.95 6.06
CA ASP A 72 4.69 -6.64 5.20
C ASP A 72 5.09 -5.74 4.02
N VAL A 73 5.75 -4.61 4.27
CA VAL A 73 6.16 -3.68 3.21
C VAL A 73 7.14 -4.31 2.24
N LEU A 74 8.15 -5.03 2.71
CA LEU A 74 9.12 -5.69 1.82
C LEU A 74 8.50 -6.90 1.11
N GLY A 75 7.65 -7.66 1.79
CA GLY A 75 6.93 -8.80 1.24
C GLY A 75 5.91 -8.38 0.16
N SER A 76 5.13 -7.33 0.41
CA SER A 76 4.18 -6.79 -0.57
C SER A 76 4.86 -6.35 -1.87
N ASN A 77 6.06 -5.79 -1.78
CA ASN A 77 6.84 -5.45 -2.98
C ASN A 77 7.17 -6.71 -3.81
N VAL A 78 7.57 -7.80 -3.15
CA VAL A 78 7.83 -9.08 -3.82
C VAL A 78 6.55 -9.68 -4.39
N VAL A 79 5.46 -9.70 -3.62
CA VAL A 79 4.15 -10.24 -4.04
C VAL A 79 3.64 -9.48 -5.26
N ASN A 80 3.65 -8.15 -5.23
CA ASN A 80 3.15 -7.32 -6.32
C ASN A 80 3.97 -7.51 -7.62
N VAL A 81 5.30 -7.57 -7.54
CA VAL A 81 6.16 -7.68 -8.72
C VAL A 81 6.24 -9.12 -9.23
N SER A 82 6.33 -10.13 -8.37
CA SER A 82 6.52 -11.51 -8.83
C SER A 82 5.21 -12.27 -9.01
N LEU A 83 4.30 -12.21 -8.04
CA LEU A 83 3.05 -12.96 -8.11
C LEU A 83 1.99 -12.23 -8.94
N VAL A 84 1.64 -11.00 -8.58
CA VAL A 84 0.53 -10.27 -9.22
C VAL A 84 0.89 -9.95 -10.66
N LEU A 85 2.02 -9.29 -10.92
CA LEU A 85 2.44 -8.97 -12.28
C LEU A 85 2.74 -10.24 -13.07
N GLY A 86 3.35 -11.26 -12.49
CA GLY A 86 3.62 -12.55 -13.14
C GLY A 86 2.33 -13.26 -13.59
N LEU A 87 1.29 -13.26 -12.75
CA LEU A 87 -0.02 -13.80 -13.11
C LEU A 87 -0.65 -13.01 -14.28
N VAL A 88 -0.67 -11.68 -14.19
CA VAL A 88 -1.24 -10.83 -15.27
C VAL A 88 -0.53 -11.10 -16.60
N LEU A 89 0.81 -11.16 -16.60
CA LEU A 89 1.59 -11.39 -17.81
C LEU A 89 1.43 -12.82 -18.36
N SER A 90 1.04 -13.79 -17.53
CA SER A 90 0.74 -15.16 -17.99
C SER A 90 -0.54 -15.22 -18.81
N PHE A 91 -1.47 -14.30 -18.63
CA PHE A 91 -2.73 -14.22 -19.37
C PHE A 91 -2.73 -13.19 -20.50
N SER A 92 -1.93 -12.13 -20.37
CA SER A 92 -1.88 -11.05 -21.36
C SER A 92 -0.45 -10.49 -21.45
N GLY A 93 0.09 -10.42 -22.66
CA GLY A 93 1.33 -9.67 -22.90
C GLY A 93 1.11 -8.17 -22.66
N MET A 94 2.14 -7.46 -22.19
CA MET A 94 2.11 -6.01 -21.98
C MET A 94 3.32 -5.37 -22.68
N LYS A 95 3.09 -4.27 -23.41
CA LYS A 95 4.16 -3.43 -23.93
C LYS A 95 4.54 -2.36 -22.90
N ALA A 96 5.80 -2.28 -22.55
CA ALA A 96 6.37 -1.26 -21.67
C ALA A 96 6.98 -0.13 -22.53
N GLU A 97 6.15 0.70 -23.13
CA GLU A 97 6.60 1.75 -24.07
C GLU A 97 6.78 3.13 -23.43
N ASP A 98 6.43 3.30 -22.15
CA ASP A 98 6.46 4.60 -21.49
C ASP A 98 7.81 4.86 -20.80
N SER A 99 8.38 6.06 -21.01
CA SER A 99 9.60 6.51 -20.34
C SER A 99 9.46 6.57 -18.79
N GLY A 100 8.23 6.69 -18.29
CA GLY A 100 7.93 6.62 -16.86
C GLY A 100 8.19 5.24 -16.26
N VAL A 101 7.92 4.16 -17.00
CA VAL A 101 8.11 2.78 -16.55
C VAL A 101 9.58 2.52 -16.16
N LEU A 102 10.53 2.95 -16.97
CA LEU A 102 11.96 2.73 -16.70
C LEU A 102 12.42 3.47 -15.43
N ARG A 103 11.97 4.70 -15.24
CA ARG A 103 12.26 5.48 -14.01
C ARG A 103 11.70 4.79 -12.78
N ASP A 104 10.43 4.41 -12.81
CA ASP A 104 9.75 3.82 -11.65
C ASP A 104 10.28 2.42 -11.34
N TRP A 105 10.66 1.66 -12.37
CA TRP A 105 11.38 0.39 -12.21
C TRP A 105 12.73 0.58 -11.50
N PHE A 106 13.52 1.58 -11.92
CA PHE A 106 14.80 1.88 -11.26
C PHE A 106 14.59 2.25 -9.78
N VAL A 107 13.60 3.10 -9.45
CA VAL A 107 13.29 3.49 -8.08
C VAL A 107 12.82 2.29 -7.26
N SER A 108 12.00 1.39 -7.83
CA SER A 108 11.50 0.19 -7.15
C SER A 108 12.60 -0.81 -6.78
N LEU A 109 13.72 -0.83 -7.51
CA LEU A 109 14.91 -1.60 -7.17
C LEU A 109 15.83 -0.87 -6.18
N LEU A 110 15.97 0.44 -6.35
CA LEU A 110 16.86 1.26 -5.53
C LEU A 110 16.39 1.35 -4.07
N VAL A 111 15.07 1.52 -3.85
CA VAL A 111 14.51 1.72 -2.50
C VAL A 111 14.75 0.52 -1.58
N PRO A 112 14.48 -0.75 -1.97
CA PRO A 112 14.85 -1.90 -1.15
C PRO A 112 16.36 -2.01 -0.88
N GLY A 113 17.19 -1.62 -1.84
CA GLY A 113 18.65 -1.55 -1.66
C GLY A 113 19.06 -0.54 -0.61
N ILE A 114 18.44 0.64 -0.60
CA ILE A 114 18.66 1.66 0.45
C ILE A 114 18.19 1.15 1.80
N VAL A 115 17.01 0.52 1.90
CA VAL A 115 16.51 -0.10 3.13
C VAL A 115 17.52 -1.11 3.67
N TYR A 116 18.05 -1.97 2.79
CA TYR A 116 19.07 -2.93 3.16
C TYR A 116 20.35 -2.25 3.68
N ALA A 117 20.82 -1.20 3.01
CA ALA A 117 22.00 -0.45 3.43
C ALA A 117 21.82 0.23 4.81
N LEU A 118 20.63 0.77 5.07
CA LEU A 118 20.29 1.38 6.36
C LEU A 118 20.17 0.34 7.49
N LEU A 119 19.91 -0.92 7.17
CA LEU A 119 19.81 -2.02 8.14
C LEU A 119 21.14 -2.73 8.41
N LEU A 120 22.24 -2.34 7.77
CA LEU A 120 23.54 -3.02 7.94
C LEU A 120 24.09 -2.94 9.37
N ASP A 121 23.72 -1.91 10.13
CA ASP A 121 24.07 -1.78 11.56
C ASP A 121 23.13 -2.57 12.49
N GLY A 122 22.11 -3.23 11.93
CA GLY A 122 21.11 -4.02 12.67
C GLY A 122 20.03 -3.19 13.35
N TRP A 123 19.99 -1.87 13.13
CA TRP A 123 19.06 -0.95 13.78
C TRP A 123 18.41 0.00 12.77
N PHE A 124 17.09 0.09 12.79
CA PHE A 124 16.34 1.05 11.97
C PHE A 124 15.99 2.28 12.81
N SER A 125 16.75 3.35 12.63
CA SER A 125 16.65 4.56 13.43
C SER A 125 15.58 5.54 12.93
N ARG A 126 15.25 6.56 13.74
CA ARG A 126 14.36 7.65 13.29
C ARG A 126 14.98 8.50 12.18
N SER A 127 16.31 8.62 12.13
CA SER A 127 17.02 9.29 11.05
C SER A 127 16.85 8.54 9.72
N ASP A 128 16.93 7.20 9.75
CA ASP A 128 16.71 6.37 8.57
C ASP A 128 15.28 6.52 8.04
N ALA A 129 14.30 6.55 8.96
CA ALA A 129 12.92 6.83 8.60
C ALA A 129 12.75 8.22 7.95
N MET A 130 13.43 9.25 8.42
CA MET A 130 13.40 10.58 7.81
C MET A 130 14.04 10.60 6.41
N ILE A 131 15.14 9.84 6.22
CA ILE A 131 15.76 9.67 4.89
C ILE A 131 14.77 9.00 3.93
N MET A 132 14.13 7.91 4.35
CA MET A 132 13.13 7.20 3.53
C MET A 132 11.94 8.09 3.16
N MET A 133 11.42 8.86 4.13
CA MET A 133 10.35 9.84 3.89
C MET A 133 10.80 10.92 2.89
N GLY A 134 12.04 11.41 3.02
CA GLY A 134 12.61 12.37 2.06
C GLY A 134 12.65 11.82 0.65
N ILE A 135 13.13 10.59 0.46
CA ILE A 135 13.15 9.89 -0.83
C ILE A 135 11.73 9.77 -1.41
N PHE A 136 10.77 9.36 -0.59
CA PHE A 136 9.37 9.25 -0.99
C PHE A 136 8.80 10.59 -1.48
N PHE A 137 9.00 11.68 -0.73
CA PHE A 137 8.48 13.00 -1.14
C PHE A 137 9.15 13.53 -2.40
N VAL A 138 10.46 13.34 -2.58
CA VAL A 138 11.15 13.70 -3.81
C VAL A 138 10.59 12.92 -4.99
N TRP A 139 10.47 11.61 -4.87
CA TRP A 139 9.87 10.77 -5.91
C TRP A 139 8.43 11.20 -6.23
N LEU A 140 7.60 11.43 -5.21
CA LEU A 140 6.21 11.85 -5.38
C LEU A 140 6.10 13.19 -6.14
N LEU A 141 6.94 14.17 -5.81
CA LEU A 141 6.98 15.45 -6.52
C LEU A 141 7.36 15.27 -8.00
N VAL A 142 8.35 14.42 -8.29
CA VAL A 142 8.75 14.11 -9.67
C VAL A 142 7.61 13.45 -10.43
N VAL A 143 6.94 12.45 -9.83
CA VAL A 143 5.81 11.75 -10.46
C VAL A 143 4.63 12.70 -10.73
N ILE A 144 4.26 13.53 -9.75
CA ILE A 144 3.17 14.49 -9.91
C ILE A 144 3.53 15.54 -11.00
N SER A 145 4.75 16.03 -11.01
CA SER A 145 5.19 17.01 -12.03
C SER A 145 5.12 16.40 -13.44
N HIS A 146 5.57 15.15 -13.58
CA HIS A 146 5.51 14.42 -14.84
C HIS A 146 4.06 14.14 -15.29
N ALA A 147 3.22 13.67 -14.36
CA ALA A 147 1.81 13.44 -14.63
C ALA A 147 1.07 14.73 -15.06
N ARG A 148 1.40 15.87 -14.45
CA ARG A 148 0.84 17.18 -14.85
C ARG A 148 1.31 17.63 -16.23
N ALA A 149 2.57 17.42 -16.55
CA ALA A 149 3.15 17.81 -17.85
C ALA A 149 2.55 17.01 -19.01
N HIS A 150 2.16 15.74 -18.77
CA HIS A 150 1.60 14.84 -19.79
C HIS A 150 0.08 14.68 -19.69
N ALA A 151 -0.56 15.32 -18.71
CA ALA A 151 -2.01 15.37 -18.62
C ALA A 151 -2.57 16.15 -19.80
N ALA A 152 -2.94 15.44 -20.89
CA ALA A 152 -3.90 16.00 -21.83
C ALA A 152 -5.10 16.49 -21.00
N THR A 153 -5.62 17.67 -21.32
CA THR A 153 -6.59 18.51 -20.59
C THR A 153 -7.96 17.83 -20.32
N ARG A 154 -8.01 16.53 -20.09
CA ARG A 154 -9.21 15.80 -19.68
C ARG A 154 -9.29 15.79 -18.15
N ALA A 155 -10.11 16.70 -17.62
CA ALA A 155 -10.63 16.53 -16.27
C ALA A 155 -11.34 15.17 -16.19
N ALA A 156 -11.15 14.46 -15.09
CA ALA A 156 -11.88 13.23 -14.83
C ALA A 156 -13.40 13.53 -14.93
N SER A 157 -14.13 12.71 -15.70
CA SER A 157 -15.59 12.81 -15.75
C SER A 157 -16.14 12.41 -14.38
N VAL A 158 -16.75 13.37 -13.69
CA VAL A 158 -17.43 13.09 -12.41
C VAL A 158 -18.76 12.45 -12.74
N GLU A 159 -18.98 11.18 -12.38
CA GLU A 159 -20.32 10.67 -12.22
C GLU A 159 -21.07 11.58 -11.24
N ASN A 160 -22.37 11.81 -11.46
CA ASN A 160 -23.22 12.65 -10.61
C ASN A 160 -23.45 12.02 -9.22
N VAL A 161 -22.38 11.69 -8.51
CA VAL A 161 -22.42 11.14 -7.15
C VAL A 161 -22.34 12.30 -6.15
N PRO A 162 -23.26 12.40 -5.18
CA PRO A 162 -23.21 13.43 -4.15
C PRO A 162 -21.90 13.38 -3.38
N VAL A 163 -21.28 14.55 -3.12
CA VAL A 163 -20.03 14.68 -2.33
C VAL A 163 -20.16 14.00 -0.97
N ALA A 164 -21.30 14.12 -0.32
CA ALA A 164 -21.57 13.45 0.95
C ALA A 164 -21.41 11.93 0.89
N ARG A 165 -21.75 11.30 -0.25
CA ARG A 165 -21.56 9.86 -0.47
C ARG A 165 -20.08 9.50 -0.64
N MET A 166 -19.30 10.33 -1.35
CA MET A 166 -17.87 10.13 -1.53
C MET A 166 -17.13 10.25 -0.19
N VAL A 167 -17.47 11.27 0.61
CA VAL A 167 -16.96 11.43 1.98
C VAL A 167 -17.36 10.23 2.84
N GLY A 168 -18.61 9.80 2.78
CA GLY A 168 -19.09 8.62 3.49
C GLY A 168 -18.30 7.35 3.13
N PHE A 169 -18.02 7.13 1.85
CA PHE A 169 -17.21 6.00 1.39
C PHE A 169 -15.78 6.08 1.90
N SER A 170 -15.14 7.26 1.84
CA SER A 170 -13.76 7.44 2.36
C SER A 170 -13.69 7.19 3.87
N LEU A 171 -14.63 7.73 4.65
CA LEU A 171 -14.66 7.54 6.11
C LEU A 171 -14.97 6.09 6.50
N MET A 172 -15.97 5.47 5.86
CA MET A 172 -16.29 4.06 6.11
C MET A 172 -15.13 3.15 5.72
N GLY A 173 -14.51 3.39 4.56
CA GLY A 173 -13.33 2.67 4.12
C GLY A 173 -12.19 2.77 5.13
N LEU A 174 -11.90 3.97 5.62
CA LEU A 174 -10.87 4.19 6.63
C LEU A 174 -11.17 3.45 7.95
N LEU A 175 -12.42 3.48 8.43
CA LEU A 175 -12.81 2.75 9.64
C LEU A 175 -12.64 1.23 9.47
N LEU A 176 -13.02 0.69 8.31
CA LEU A 176 -12.83 -0.73 8.01
C LEU A 176 -11.33 -1.09 7.92
N LEU A 177 -10.49 -0.23 7.35
CA LEU A 177 -9.04 -0.43 7.28
C LEU A 177 -8.39 -0.40 8.66
N ILE A 178 -8.82 0.49 9.56
CA ILE A 178 -8.36 0.50 10.96
C ILE A 178 -8.73 -0.81 11.65
N GLY A 179 -9.97 -1.28 11.49
CA GLY A 179 -10.41 -2.57 12.01
C GLY A 179 -9.62 -3.74 11.41
N ALA A 180 -9.42 -3.73 10.09
CA ALA A 180 -8.62 -4.72 9.39
C ALA A 180 -7.22 -4.85 9.97
N ALA A 181 -6.53 -3.72 10.17
CA ALA A 181 -5.19 -3.69 10.72
C ALA A 181 -5.10 -4.35 12.11
N GLN A 182 -6.08 -4.09 12.99
CA GLN A 182 -6.15 -4.74 14.30
C GLN A 182 -6.22 -6.26 14.16
N PHE A 183 -7.11 -6.75 13.32
CA PHE A 183 -7.27 -8.20 13.10
C PHE A 183 -6.02 -8.83 12.48
N VAL A 184 -5.42 -8.18 11.49
CA VAL A 184 -4.20 -8.67 10.81
C VAL A 184 -3.02 -8.74 11.78
N VAL A 185 -2.76 -7.68 12.56
CA VAL A 185 -1.64 -7.64 13.51
C VAL A 185 -1.84 -8.65 14.63
N HIS A 186 -3.04 -8.74 15.22
CA HIS A 186 -3.32 -9.73 16.26
C HIS A 186 -3.22 -11.16 15.74
N GLY A 187 -3.81 -11.44 14.57
CA GLY A 187 -3.73 -12.75 13.92
C GLY A 187 -2.30 -13.12 13.55
N GLY A 188 -1.55 -12.20 12.95
CA GLY A 188 -0.15 -12.38 12.60
C GLY A 188 0.73 -12.66 13.81
N ARG A 189 0.56 -11.90 14.90
CA ARG A 189 1.27 -12.15 16.16
C ARG A 189 0.96 -13.54 16.75
N ALA A 190 -0.31 -13.94 16.74
CA ALA A 190 -0.71 -15.25 17.23
C ALA A 190 -0.13 -16.39 16.39
N VAL A 191 -0.05 -16.24 15.06
CA VAL A 191 0.61 -17.20 14.16
C VAL A 191 2.11 -17.25 14.45
N ALA A 192 2.79 -16.10 14.59
CA ALA A 192 4.21 -16.04 14.90
C ALA A 192 4.53 -16.85 16.16
N LEU A 193 3.76 -16.64 17.25
CA LEU A 193 3.93 -17.38 18.50
C LEU A 193 3.65 -18.88 18.34
N THR A 194 2.62 -19.25 17.59
CA THR A 194 2.20 -20.66 17.46
C THR A 194 3.16 -21.48 16.60
N LEU A 195 3.70 -20.88 15.53
CA LEU A 195 4.64 -21.52 14.60
C LEU A 195 6.10 -21.31 15.00
N ASN A 196 6.35 -20.54 16.05
CA ASN A 196 7.69 -20.08 16.44
C ASN A 196 8.44 -19.39 15.29
N TRP A 197 7.72 -18.62 14.47
CA TRP A 197 8.27 -17.81 13.40
C TRP A 197 8.58 -16.42 13.90
N SER A 198 9.59 -15.78 13.30
CA SER A 198 9.84 -14.37 13.60
C SER A 198 8.66 -13.51 13.11
N PRO A 199 8.31 -12.42 13.81
CA PRO A 199 7.27 -11.47 13.36
C PRO A 199 7.54 -10.93 11.95
N PHE A 200 8.80 -10.75 11.58
CA PHE A 200 9.19 -10.34 10.23
C PHE A 200 8.76 -11.35 9.16
N ILE A 201 9.01 -12.66 9.38
CA ILE A 201 8.60 -13.71 8.42
C ILE A 201 7.08 -13.74 8.25
N VAL A 202 6.34 -13.61 9.36
CA VAL A 202 4.87 -13.56 9.30
C VAL A 202 4.39 -12.34 8.51
N GLY A 203 5.00 -11.19 8.74
CA GLY A 203 4.74 -9.98 7.94
C GLY A 203 5.02 -10.22 6.45
N ALA A 204 6.19 -10.73 6.11
CA ALA A 204 6.63 -10.88 4.73
C ALA A 204 5.87 -11.95 3.92
N VAL A 205 5.36 -12.99 4.58
CA VAL A 205 4.73 -14.13 3.87
C VAL A 205 3.20 -14.10 4.01
N ILE A 206 2.68 -13.86 5.22
CA ILE A 206 1.24 -13.97 5.49
C ILE A 206 0.57 -12.62 5.31
N VAL A 207 1.08 -11.58 5.99
CA VAL A 207 0.46 -10.26 5.98
C VAL A 207 0.57 -9.64 4.61
N ALA A 208 1.75 -9.70 3.98
CA ALA A 208 1.98 -9.17 2.64
C ALA A 208 1.05 -9.75 1.57
N VAL A 209 0.82 -11.06 1.60
CA VAL A 209 -0.16 -11.70 0.68
C VAL A 209 -1.60 -11.28 1.00
N ALA A 210 -1.89 -10.99 2.27
CA ALA A 210 -3.22 -10.61 2.72
C ALA A 210 -3.60 -9.16 2.37
N THR A 211 -2.62 -8.27 2.24
CA THR A 211 -2.82 -6.83 1.99
C THR A 211 -2.60 -6.45 0.53
N SER A 212 -1.76 -7.18 -0.22
CA SER A 212 -1.53 -6.99 -1.66
C SER A 212 -2.63 -7.60 -2.51
#